data_8cf817b7a4e835f5d3679f9900c9111f
#
_entry.id   8cf817b7a4e835f5d3679f9900c9111f
#
_cell.length_a   1.000
_cell.length_b   1.000
_cell.length_c   1.000
_cell.angle_alpha   90.00
_cell.angle_beta   90.00
_cell.angle_gamma   90.00
#
_symmetry.space_group_name_H-M   'P 1'
#
loop_
_entity.id
_entity.type
_entity.pdbx_description
1 polymer ?
#
loop_
_entity_poly.entity_id
_entity_poly.type
_entity_poly.pdbx_seq_one_letter_code
_entity_poly.pdbx_strand_id
1 'polypeptide(L)'
;MNECAIFILSNGRPDKVKTYDYLKASFGGDVYILCDDQDETLPDYKDKFGSKVIVFDKDEWVKKSDPMDNFNSKKSVLYARNAVFEIAAAMGYRYFAMADDDIKDLQFRYEQDGKLLAKPVSNLDKVIDYIVQLMNDTAISYFSFGTDKNFIGGVQNRNFQKKVIDKVYNFIICKSGQQHSYKGIMNEDEIHNVISLSTGVLLKSLTAIQIVMEPVGKGETGGNSETYKENGYYSYTRNFYPIIACPFLELKPNSKGFIFGADRNLYTPKILSEELKET
;
A
#
# COMPACT_ATOMS: atom_id res chain seq x y z
N MET A 1 -12.35 -14.68 16.72
CA MET A 1 -11.44 -13.50 16.68
C MET A 1 -11.06 -13.33 15.23
N ASN A 2 -11.26 -12.15 14.65
CA ASN A 2 -10.79 -11.90 13.30
C ASN A 2 -9.26 -11.97 13.31
N GLU A 3 -8.70 -12.84 12.49
CA GLU A 3 -7.24 -13.01 12.40
C GLU A 3 -6.55 -11.80 11.74
N CYS A 4 -7.33 -10.85 11.22
CA CYS A 4 -6.87 -9.69 10.47
C CYS A 4 -7.45 -8.39 11.03
N ALA A 5 -6.59 -7.40 11.30
CA ALA A 5 -6.98 -6.02 11.60
C ALA A 5 -6.59 -5.09 10.44
N ILE A 6 -7.24 -3.92 10.35
CA ILE A 6 -6.90 -2.89 9.38
C ILE A 6 -6.30 -1.69 10.09
N PHE A 7 -5.10 -1.27 9.67
CA PHE A 7 -4.42 -0.07 10.15
C PHE A 7 -4.43 0.99 9.05
N ILE A 8 -5.09 2.09 9.29
CA ILE A 8 -5.12 3.25 8.40
C ILE A 8 -3.93 4.13 8.75
N LEU A 9 -3.04 4.34 7.78
CA LEU A 9 -1.87 5.19 7.94
C LEU A 9 -2.27 6.64 7.66
N SER A 10 -2.21 7.51 8.66
CA SER A 10 -2.64 8.90 8.50
C SER A 10 -1.74 9.86 9.28
N ASN A 11 -1.51 11.06 8.73
CA ASN A 11 -0.71 12.10 9.35
C ASN A 11 -1.21 13.48 8.92
N GLY A 12 -1.43 14.39 9.89
CA GLY A 12 -1.72 15.81 9.67
C GLY A 12 -3.11 16.11 9.10
N ARG A 13 -4.07 15.15 9.08
CA ARG A 13 -5.39 15.36 8.44
C ARG A 13 -6.54 14.56 9.08
N PRO A 14 -6.83 14.73 10.39
CA PRO A 14 -7.83 13.95 11.11
C PRO A 14 -9.23 14.03 10.50
N ASP A 15 -9.56 15.13 9.81
CA ASP A 15 -10.87 15.32 9.17
C ASP A 15 -11.01 14.66 7.82
N LYS A 16 -9.93 14.11 7.25
CA LYS A 16 -9.92 13.54 5.91
C LYS A 16 -9.68 12.02 5.89
N VAL A 17 -9.87 11.32 6.98
CA VAL A 17 -9.70 9.86 7.06
C VAL A 17 -10.92 9.15 6.46
N LYS A 18 -11.07 9.26 5.14
CA LYS A 18 -12.22 8.69 4.38
C LYS A 18 -12.28 7.18 4.47
N THR A 19 -11.11 6.54 4.52
CA THR A 19 -10.99 5.09 4.67
C THR A 19 -11.69 4.58 5.92
N TYR A 20 -11.65 5.34 7.02
CA TYR A 20 -12.36 4.95 8.26
C TYR A 20 -13.87 4.94 8.08
N ASP A 21 -14.43 5.93 7.40
CA ASP A 21 -15.87 6.03 7.15
C ASP A 21 -16.35 4.84 6.30
N TYR A 22 -15.60 4.49 5.25
CA TYR A 22 -15.88 3.34 4.41
C TYR A 22 -15.79 2.01 5.19
N LEU A 23 -14.70 1.81 5.94
CA LEU A 23 -14.48 0.56 6.68
C LEU A 23 -15.52 0.36 7.78
N LYS A 24 -15.92 1.42 8.49
CA LYS A 24 -16.98 1.36 9.50
C LYS A 24 -18.30 0.81 8.95
N ALA A 25 -18.58 1.03 7.67
CA ALA A 25 -19.80 0.56 7.02
C ALA A 25 -19.68 -0.83 6.38
N SER A 26 -18.46 -1.29 6.05
CA SER A 26 -18.23 -2.49 5.23
C SER A 26 -17.44 -3.61 5.92
N PHE A 27 -16.80 -3.33 7.06
CA PHE A 27 -15.94 -4.25 7.79
C PHE A 27 -16.32 -4.33 9.27
N GLY A 28 -16.54 -5.54 9.76
CA GLY A 28 -16.94 -5.81 11.17
C GLY A 28 -15.76 -6.09 12.10
N GLY A 29 -14.53 -6.17 11.57
CA GLY A 29 -13.32 -6.43 12.35
C GLY A 29 -12.72 -5.17 12.96
N ASP A 30 -11.51 -5.30 13.50
CA ASP A 30 -10.80 -4.21 14.14
C ASP A 30 -10.17 -3.26 13.12
N VAL A 31 -10.47 -1.96 13.29
CA VAL A 31 -9.89 -0.87 12.49
C VAL A 31 -9.20 0.11 13.42
N TYR A 32 -7.94 0.41 13.13
CA TYR A 32 -7.12 1.37 13.87
C TYR A 32 -6.61 2.47 12.94
N ILE A 33 -6.30 3.63 13.52
CA ILE A 33 -5.64 4.73 12.84
C ILE A 33 -4.24 4.83 13.43
N LEU A 34 -3.23 4.67 12.59
CA LEU A 34 -1.83 4.70 12.99
C LEU A 34 -1.27 6.08 12.70
N CYS A 35 -0.90 6.79 13.79
CA CYS A 35 -0.29 8.10 13.76
C CYS A 35 1.09 8.07 14.43
N ASP A 36 1.97 8.98 14.07
CA ASP A 36 3.21 9.16 14.80
C ASP A 36 3.04 10.13 15.99
N ASP A 37 3.93 10.02 16.97
CA ASP A 37 3.92 10.83 18.21
C ASP A 37 4.29 12.30 17.97
N GLN A 38 4.87 12.64 16.80
CA GLN A 38 5.26 13.99 16.41
C GLN A 38 4.21 14.68 15.52
N ASP A 39 3.07 14.04 15.28
CA ASP A 39 1.96 14.67 14.55
C ASP A 39 1.30 15.75 15.42
N GLU A 40 1.40 17.00 15.00
CA GLU A 40 0.81 18.14 15.72
C GLU A 40 -0.71 18.03 15.85
N THR A 41 -1.37 17.26 14.96
CA THR A 41 -2.82 17.02 14.97
C THR A 41 -3.21 15.76 15.75
N LEU A 42 -2.28 15.09 16.41
CA LEU A 42 -2.55 13.88 17.19
C LEU A 42 -3.67 14.06 18.26
N PRO A 43 -3.80 15.20 18.95
CA PRO A 43 -4.94 15.43 19.84
C PRO A 43 -6.29 15.32 19.11
N ASP A 44 -6.41 15.89 17.93
CA ASP A 44 -7.64 15.88 17.12
C ASP A 44 -8.00 14.45 16.65
N TYR A 45 -6.99 13.65 16.31
CA TYR A 45 -7.21 12.21 16.02
C TYR A 45 -7.75 11.48 17.26
N LYS A 46 -7.17 11.73 18.45
CA LYS A 46 -7.61 11.09 19.69
C LYS A 46 -9.03 11.52 20.09
N ASP A 47 -9.37 12.78 19.91
CA ASP A 47 -10.71 13.30 20.18
C ASP A 47 -11.75 12.66 19.24
N LYS A 48 -11.40 12.50 17.97
CA LYS A 48 -12.32 11.98 16.95
C LYS A 48 -12.47 10.47 16.97
N PHE A 49 -11.39 9.72 17.16
CA PHE A 49 -11.36 8.28 16.98
C PHE A 49 -11.10 7.51 18.29
N GLY A 50 -10.78 8.20 19.37
CA GLY A 50 -10.64 7.63 20.72
C GLY A 50 -9.59 6.52 20.79
N SER A 51 -9.98 5.39 21.37
CA SER A 51 -9.11 4.21 21.54
C SER A 51 -8.70 3.50 20.25
N LYS A 52 -9.24 3.92 19.10
CA LYS A 52 -8.83 3.38 17.78
C LYS A 52 -7.53 4.01 17.27
N VAL A 53 -7.03 5.07 17.91
CA VAL A 53 -5.76 5.69 17.55
C VAL A 53 -4.61 4.94 18.21
N ILE A 54 -3.73 4.40 17.38
CA ILE A 54 -2.47 3.78 17.80
C ILE A 54 -1.35 4.77 17.47
N VAL A 55 -0.46 4.98 18.42
CA VAL A 55 0.66 5.95 18.27
C VAL A 55 1.97 5.20 18.28
N PHE A 56 2.85 5.51 17.33
CA PHE A 56 4.21 4.98 17.30
C PHE A 56 5.25 6.07 17.49
N ASP A 57 6.39 5.70 18.07
CA ASP A 57 7.56 6.58 18.24
C ASP A 57 8.25 6.79 16.89
N LYS A 58 8.16 7.99 16.34
CA LYS A 58 8.72 8.33 15.04
C LYS A 58 10.24 8.27 15.03
N ASP A 59 10.90 8.72 16.08
CA ASP A 59 12.36 8.73 16.14
C ASP A 59 12.96 7.33 16.24
N GLU A 60 12.25 6.41 16.87
CA GLU A 60 12.59 4.99 16.84
C GLU A 60 12.57 4.44 15.41
N TRP A 61 11.48 4.71 14.67
CA TRP A 61 11.31 4.19 13.31
C TRP A 61 12.17 4.90 12.27
N VAL A 62 12.54 6.16 12.47
CA VAL A 62 13.57 6.85 11.68
C VAL A 62 14.92 6.11 11.80
N LYS A 63 15.29 5.65 13.01
CA LYS A 63 16.53 4.90 13.24
C LYS A 63 16.49 3.48 12.66
N LYS A 64 15.32 2.84 12.67
CA LYS A 64 15.11 1.46 12.18
C LYS A 64 14.91 1.37 10.67
N SER A 65 14.54 2.46 10.00
CA SER A 65 14.19 2.49 8.57
C SER A 65 15.35 3.02 7.72
N ASP A 66 15.42 2.57 6.47
CA ASP A 66 16.38 3.03 5.48
C ASP A 66 15.72 4.06 4.54
N PRO A 67 15.94 5.37 4.73
CA PRO A 67 15.37 6.41 3.87
C PRO A 67 16.04 6.46 2.49
N MET A 68 17.15 5.77 2.30
CA MET A 68 17.98 5.75 1.08
C MET A 68 18.56 7.11 0.71
N ASP A 69 18.62 8.05 1.64
CA ASP A 69 19.26 9.35 1.48
C ASP A 69 19.83 9.87 2.81
N ASN A 70 20.50 11.03 2.74
CA ASN A 70 21.13 11.69 3.88
C ASN A 70 20.44 13.02 4.25
N PHE A 71 19.22 13.28 3.76
CA PHE A 71 18.54 14.55 4.01
C PHE A 71 17.85 14.63 5.38
N ASN A 72 17.84 13.52 6.12
CA ASN A 72 17.24 13.42 7.46
C ASN A 72 15.75 13.84 7.52
N SER A 73 15.02 13.71 6.41
CA SER A 73 13.61 14.02 6.41
C SER A 73 12.82 12.99 7.20
N LYS A 74 11.97 13.48 8.10
CA LYS A 74 11.04 12.64 8.86
C LYS A 74 9.63 12.60 8.25
N LYS A 75 9.42 13.29 7.14
CA LYS A 75 8.11 13.39 6.45
C LYS A 75 7.99 12.29 5.40
N SER A 76 7.57 11.10 5.79
CA SER A 76 7.27 10.00 4.87
C SER A 76 6.38 8.95 5.52
N VAL A 77 5.53 8.33 4.71
CA VAL A 77 4.73 7.16 5.11
C VAL A 77 5.60 5.91 5.35
N LEU A 78 6.85 5.92 4.90
CA LEU A 78 7.84 4.86 5.11
C LEU A 78 7.86 4.36 6.56
N TYR A 79 7.91 5.28 7.51
CA TYR A 79 8.03 4.97 8.94
C TYR A 79 6.79 4.28 9.48
N ALA A 80 5.61 4.74 9.10
CA ALA A 80 4.34 4.10 9.48
C ALA A 80 4.19 2.72 8.83
N ARG A 81 4.58 2.56 7.54
CA ARG A 81 4.58 1.26 6.85
C ARG A 81 5.50 0.24 7.53
N ASN A 82 6.62 0.66 8.08
CA ASN A 82 7.52 -0.24 8.82
C ASN A 82 7.02 -0.50 10.24
N ALA A 83 6.51 0.52 10.94
CA ALA A 83 6.01 0.40 12.31
C ALA A 83 4.85 -0.59 12.44
N VAL A 84 3.93 -0.60 11.47
CA VAL A 84 2.70 -1.41 11.54
C VAL A 84 2.99 -2.91 11.65
N PHE A 85 4.10 -3.41 11.11
CA PHE A 85 4.45 -4.84 11.20
C PHE A 85 4.70 -5.28 12.63
N GLU A 86 5.50 -4.53 13.39
CA GLU A 86 5.77 -4.82 14.81
C GLU A 86 4.52 -4.58 15.67
N ILE A 87 3.78 -3.51 15.39
CA ILE A 87 2.56 -3.17 16.12
C ILE A 87 1.49 -4.25 15.95
N ALA A 88 1.20 -4.66 14.73
CA ALA A 88 0.21 -5.71 14.46
C ALA A 88 0.59 -7.04 15.12
N ALA A 89 1.88 -7.41 15.07
CA ALA A 89 2.39 -8.61 15.74
C ALA A 89 2.28 -8.51 17.27
N ALA A 90 2.63 -7.37 17.86
CA ALA A 90 2.52 -7.13 19.30
C ALA A 90 1.08 -7.16 19.79
N MET A 91 0.11 -6.76 18.94
CA MET A 91 -1.32 -6.85 19.21
C MET A 91 -1.89 -8.26 18.99
N GLY A 92 -1.09 -9.23 18.52
CA GLY A 92 -1.48 -10.62 18.35
C GLY A 92 -2.20 -10.94 17.03
N TYR A 93 -2.23 -10.03 16.07
CA TYR A 93 -2.80 -10.29 14.76
C TYR A 93 -1.86 -11.13 13.90
N ARG A 94 -2.37 -12.20 13.33
CA ARG A 94 -1.62 -13.05 12.39
C ARG A 94 -1.54 -12.42 11.00
N TYR A 95 -2.58 -11.70 10.62
CA TYR A 95 -2.67 -10.90 9.40
C TYR A 95 -3.05 -9.47 9.76
N PHE A 96 -2.64 -8.53 8.94
CA PHE A 96 -3.14 -7.16 9.02
C PHE A 96 -3.21 -6.56 7.62
N ALA A 97 -4.07 -5.58 7.44
CA ALA A 97 -4.04 -4.71 6.28
C ALA A 97 -3.50 -3.34 6.68
N MET A 98 -2.57 -2.78 5.90
CA MET A 98 -2.26 -1.36 5.93
C MET A 98 -3.04 -0.67 4.81
N ALA A 99 -3.69 0.45 5.12
CA ALA A 99 -4.51 1.20 4.19
C ALA A 99 -4.14 2.69 4.21
N ASP A 100 -4.10 3.33 3.04
CA ASP A 100 -4.00 4.77 2.96
C ASP A 100 -5.31 5.41 3.46
N ASP A 101 -5.28 6.65 3.96
CA ASP A 101 -6.43 7.29 4.63
C ASP A 101 -7.47 7.93 3.67
N ASP A 102 -7.18 7.97 2.38
CA ASP A 102 -7.99 8.57 1.34
C ASP A 102 -8.72 7.56 0.43
N ILE A 103 -8.87 6.31 0.87
CA ILE A 103 -9.69 5.31 0.19
C ILE A 103 -11.15 5.62 0.45
N LYS A 104 -11.89 5.85 -0.63
CA LYS A 104 -13.30 6.18 -0.61
C LYS A 104 -14.20 4.96 -0.65
N ASP A 105 -13.79 3.94 -1.40
CA ASP A 105 -14.59 2.74 -1.65
C ASP A 105 -13.73 1.61 -2.21
N LEU A 106 -14.19 0.37 -2.04
CA LEU A 106 -13.74 -0.79 -2.80
C LEU A 106 -14.88 -1.25 -3.69
N GLN A 107 -14.61 -1.51 -4.97
CA GLN A 107 -15.64 -1.87 -5.93
C GLN A 107 -15.28 -3.13 -6.69
N PHE A 108 -16.19 -4.10 -6.75
CA PHE A 108 -16.11 -5.16 -7.73
C PHE A 108 -16.18 -4.60 -9.13
N ARG A 109 -15.27 -5.05 -10.00
CA ARG A 109 -15.20 -4.68 -11.41
C ARG A 109 -15.46 -5.92 -12.27
N TYR A 110 -16.49 -5.84 -13.11
CA TYR A 110 -16.91 -6.96 -13.94
C TYR A 110 -17.34 -6.48 -15.32
N GLU A 111 -17.27 -7.39 -16.29
CA GLU A 111 -17.75 -7.13 -17.63
C GLU A 111 -19.20 -7.59 -17.77
N GLN A 112 -19.99 -6.75 -18.42
CA GLN A 112 -21.32 -7.12 -18.90
C GLN A 112 -21.60 -6.39 -20.21
N ASP A 113 -21.96 -7.13 -21.25
CA ASP A 113 -22.28 -6.62 -22.59
C ASP A 113 -21.17 -5.72 -23.18
N GLY A 114 -19.91 -6.13 -23.03
CA GLY A 114 -18.73 -5.40 -23.49
C GLY A 114 -18.40 -4.15 -22.68
N LYS A 115 -19.12 -3.87 -21.60
CA LYS A 115 -18.89 -2.72 -20.71
C LYS A 115 -18.28 -3.14 -19.39
N LEU A 116 -17.35 -2.33 -18.88
CA LEU A 116 -16.79 -2.50 -17.55
C LEU A 116 -17.70 -1.81 -16.52
N LEU A 117 -18.35 -2.61 -15.70
CA LEU A 117 -19.25 -2.14 -14.65
C LEU A 117 -18.58 -2.20 -13.27
N ALA A 118 -19.19 -1.49 -12.31
CA ALA A 118 -18.75 -1.44 -10.91
C ALA A 118 -19.92 -1.71 -9.97
N LYS A 119 -19.63 -2.39 -8.84
CA LYS A 119 -20.55 -2.60 -7.73
C LYS A 119 -19.77 -2.48 -6.41
N PRO A 120 -20.26 -1.72 -5.42
CA PRO A 120 -19.60 -1.61 -4.11
C PRO A 120 -19.36 -2.96 -3.44
N VAL A 121 -18.24 -3.09 -2.74
CA VAL A 121 -17.95 -4.20 -1.83
C VAL A 121 -18.62 -3.89 -0.51
N SER A 122 -19.81 -4.44 -0.28
CA SER A 122 -20.61 -4.19 0.92
C SER A 122 -20.28 -5.09 2.12
N ASN A 123 -19.49 -6.13 1.90
CA ASN A 123 -19.05 -7.07 2.94
C ASN A 123 -17.58 -7.37 2.72
N LEU A 124 -16.74 -6.53 3.33
CA LEU A 124 -15.30 -6.65 3.21
C LEU A 124 -14.75 -7.79 4.06
N ASP A 125 -15.43 -8.18 5.15
CA ASP A 125 -15.03 -9.32 5.98
C ASP A 125 -14.87 -10.58 5.11
N LYS A 126 -15.90 -10.91 4.32
CA LYS A 126 -15.84 -12.09 3.44
C LYS A 126 -14.72 -12.03 2.41
N VAL A 127 -14.40 -10.84 1.91
CA VAL A 127 -13.28 -10.67 0.96
C VAL A 127 -11.96 -10.90 1.67
N ILE A 128 -11.77 -10.32 2.86
CA ILE A 128 -10.55 -10.50 3.66
C ILE A 128 -10.40 -11.95 4.09
N ASP A 129 -11.46 -12.60 4.60
CA ASP A 129 -11.43 -14.00 5.01
C ASP A 129 -10.97 -14.91 3.87
N TYR A 130 -11.52 -14.70 2.66
CA TYR A 130 -11.11 -15.45 1.48
C TYR A 130 -9.63 -15.21 1.12
N ILE A 131 -9.16 -13.96 1.21
CA ILE A 131 -7.76 -13.62 0.92
C ILE A 131 -6.82 -14.20 1.98
N VAL A 132 -7.19 -14.12 3.26
CA VAL A 132 -6.43 -14.71 4.37
C VAL A 132 -6.32 -16.23 4.17
N GLN A 133 -7.42 -16.89 3.80
CA GLN A 133 -7.41 -18.32 3.47
C GLN A 133 -6.45 -18.60 2.29
N LEU A 134 -6.54 -17.83 1.20
CA LEU A 134 -5.64 -17.97 0.07
C LEU A 134 -4.17 -17.78 0.46
N MET A 135 -3.88 -16.79 1.32
CA MET A 135 -2.53 -16.53 1.82
C MET A 135 -2.04 -17.63 2.78
N ASN A 136 -2.95 -18.32 3.47
CA ASN A 136 -2.61 -19.51 4.27
C ASN A 136 -2.21 -20.70 3.39
N ASP A 137 -2.97 -20.89 2.30
CA ASP A 137 -2.82 -22.05 1.42
C ASP A 137 -1.70 -21.87 0.38
N THR A 138 -1.09 -20.68 0.32
CA THR A 138 -0.07 -20.32 -0.67
C THR A 138 1.12 -19.60 -0.02
N ALA A 139 2.20 -19.43 -0.79
CA ALA A 139 3.36 -18.65 -0.39
C ALA A 139 3.18 -17.12 -0.60
N ILE A 140 1.97 -16.63 -0.88
CA ILE A 140 1.70 -15.20 -1.05
C ILE A 140 1.91 -14.49 0.29
N SER A 141 2.80 -13.49 0.29
CA SER A 141 3.16 -12.70 1.47
C SER A 141 2.41 -11.38 1.56
N TYR A 142 2.05 -10.81 0.41
CA TYR A 142 1.35 -9.53 0.29
C TYR A 142 0.22 -9.64 -0.70
N PHE A 143 -0.95 -9.13 -0.34
CA PHE A 143 -2.10 -9.12 -1.22
C PHE A 143 -2.76 -7.75 -1.26
N SER A 144 -3.24 -7.33 -2.43
CA SER A 144 -3.92 -6.04 -2.61
C SER A 144 -5.00 -6.14 -3.69
N PHE A 145 -5.54 -5.00 -4.08
CA PHE A 145 -6.55 -4.86 -5.13
C PHE A 145 -6.04 -3.96 -6.26
N GLY A 146 -6.80 -3.90 -7.35
CA GLY A 146 -6.48 -3.05 -8.49
C GLY A 146 -6.61 -1.55 -8.14
N THR A 147 -5.76 -0.73 -8.74
CA THR A 147 -5.85 0.73 -8.70
C THR A 147 -6.48 1.27 -9.98
N ASP A 148 -6.87 2.55 -10.03
CA ASP A 148 -7.51 3.18 -11.20
C ASP A 148 -6.82 2.89 -12.53
N LYS A 149 -5.49 2.86 -12.54
CA LYS A 149 -4.68 2.57 -13.74
C LYS A 149 -4.96 1.20 -14.35
N ASN A 150 -5.48 0.26 -13.57
CA ASN A 150 -5.79 -1.10 -14.04
C ASN A 150 -7.10 -1.17 -14.83
N PHE A 151 -7.85 -0.07 -14.89
CA PHE A 151 -9.18 -0.01 -15.51
C PHE A 151 -9.28 1.02 -16.64
N ILE A 152 -8.22 1.80 -16.90
CA ILE A 152 -8.16 2.73 -18.03
C ILE A 152 -8.23 1.94 -19.34
N GLY A 153 -9.21 2.27 -20.21
CA GLY A 153 -9.51 1.51 -21.42
C GLY A 153 -10.58 0.41 -21.23
N GLY A 154 -11.20 0.34 -20.03
CA GLY A 154 -12.32 -0.54 -19.76
C GLY A 154 -11.96 -2.02 -19.83
N VAL A 155 -12.82 -2.82 -20.43
CA VAL A 155 -12.65 -4.29 -20.57
C VAL A 155 -11.40 -4.67 -21.36
N GLN A 156 -10.88 -3.77 -22.20
CA GLN A 156 -9.67 -4.00 -22.99
C GLN A 156 -8.37 -3.77 -22.20
N ASN A 157 -8.46 -3.26 -20.97
CA ASN A 157 -7.27 -3.06 -20.15
C ASN A 157 -6.57 -4.40 -19.87
N ARG A 158 -5.30 -4.48 -20.22
CA ARG A 158 -4.49 -5.70 -20.11
C ARG A 158 -4.40 -6.23 -18.67
N ASN A 159 -4.32 -5.35 -17.67
CA ASN A 159 -4.25 -5.76 -16.27
C ASN A 159 -5.60 -6.27 -15.77
N PHE A 160 -6.70 -5.63 -16.19
CA PHE A 160 -8.05 -6.13 -15.90
C PHE A 160 -8.29 -7.51 -16.50
N GLN A 161 -7.84 -7.74 -17.74
CA GLN A 161 -7.95 -9.05 -18.39
C GLN A 161 -7.15 -10.14 -17.68
N LYS A 162 -5.96 -9.81 -17.14
CA LYS A 162 -5.12 -10.76 -16.39
C LYS A 162 -5.74 -11.19 -15.05
N LYS A 163 -6.65 -10.43 -14.48
CA LYS A 163 -7.29 -10.62 -13.17
C LYS A 163 -6.35 -10.56 -11.97
N VAL A 164 -5.12 -11.03 -12.09
CA VAL A 164 -4.10 -11.01 -11.05
C VAL A 164 -2.82 -10.39 -11.60
N ILE A 165 -2.22 -9.48 -10.83
CA ILE A 165 -0.99 -8.77 -11.20
C ILE A 165 0.00 -8.77 -10.04
N ASP A 166 1.31 -8.68 -10.37
CA ASP A 166 2.42 -8.75 -9.42
C ASP A 166 2.81 -7.35 -8.92
N LYS A 167 1.95 -6.75 -8.10
CA LYS A 167 2.19 -5.48 -7.42
C LYS A 167 1.13 -5.23 -6.34
N VAL A 168 1.48 -4.48 -5.30
CA VAL A 168 0.58 -4.10 -4.21
C VAL A 168 0.70 -2.61 -3.90
N TYR A 169 -0.44 -1.94 -3.66
CA TYR A 169 -0.51 -0.51 -3.34
C TYR A 169 -1.72 -0.20 -2.44
N ASN A 170 -1.69 0.92 -1.76
CA ASN A 170 -2.78 1.63 -1.08
C ASN A 170 -3.56 0.83 -0.01
N PHE A 171 -3.93 -0.41 -0.28
CA PHE A 171 -4.58 -1.34 0.66
C PHE A 171 -3.87 -2.68 0.56
N ILE A 172 -3.02 -2.99 1.52
CA ILE A 172 -2.11 -4.14 1.44
C ILE A 172 -2.33 -5.06 2.63
N ILE A 173 -2.80 -6.28 2.37
CA ILE A 173 -2.93 -7.34 3.37
C ILE A 173 -1.60 -8.06 3.47
N CYS A 174 -1.08 -8.19 4.69
CA CYS A 174 0.23 -8.74 5.02
C CYS A 174 0.12 -9.85 6.05
N LYS A 175 1.07 -10.78 6.04
CA LYS A 175 1.34 -11.67 7.18
C LYS A 175 2.15 -10.89 8.22
N SER A 176 1.75 -10.89 9.48
CA SER A 176 2.56 -10.35 10.57
C SER A 176 3.81 -11.21 10.80
N GLY A 177 4.87 -10.62 11.34
CA GLY A 177 6.11 -11.33 11.62
C GLY A 177 7.03 -11.57 10.42
N GLN A 178 6.67 -11.10 9.22
CA GLN A 178 7.58 -11.06 8.08
C GLN A 178 8.47 -9.81 8.16
N GLN A 179 9.79 -10.00 8.07
CA GLN A 179 10.77 -8.90 8.15
C GLN A 179 11.06 -8.30 6.76
N HIS A 180 10.04 -7.84 6.06
CA HIS A 180 10.25 -7.10 4.83
C HIS A 180 10.04 -5.61 5.09
N SER A 181 11.11 -4.87 5.34
CA SER A 181 11.06 -3.43 5.56
C SER A 181 10.89 -2.69 4.24
N TYR A 182 10.00 -1.71 4.23
CA TYR A 182 9.95 -0.70 3.19
C TYR A 182 11.23 0.14 3.23
N LYS A 183 11.70 0.61 2.07
CA LYS A 183 12.89 1.47 1.92
C LYS A 183 12.57 2.64 1.01
N GLY A 184 13.35 3.71 1.19
CA GLY A 184 13.20 4.92 0.41
C GLY A 184 12.14 5.86 0.96
N ILE A 185 12.49 7.13 1.11
CA ILE A 185 11.56 8.15 1.61
C ILE A 185 10.48 8.49 0.58
N MET A 186 10.70 8.13 -0.67
CA MET A 186 9.79 8.30 -1.81
C MET A 186 9.73 7.04 -2.67
N ASN A 187 8.56 6.77 -3.26
CA ASN A 187 8.28 5.56 -4.04
C ASN A 187 8.59 4.26 -3.27
N GLU A 188 8.44 4.31 -1.96
CA GLU A 188 8.69 3.18 -1.05
C GLU A 188 7.85 1.96 -1.43
N ASP A 189 6.65 2.17 -1.98
CA ASP A 189 5.74 1.15 -2.50
C ASP A 189 6.30 0.46 -3.76
N GLU A 190 6.81 1.23 -4.72
CA GLU A 190 7.43 0.67 -5.92
C GLU A 190 8.75 -0.04 -5.60
N ILE A 191 9.56 0.53 -4.71
CA ILE A 191 10.81 -0.09 -4.23
C ILE A 191 10.49 -1.43 -3.55
N HIS A 192 9.49 -1.44 -2.67
CA HIS A 192 9.03 -2.66 -2.01
C HIS A 192 8.57 -3.73 -3.02
N ASN A 193 7.75 -3.36 -4.01
CA ASN A 193 7.31 -4.27 -5.06
C ASN A 193 8.49 -4.90 -5.81
N VAL A 194 9.48 -4.07 -6.22
CA VAL A 194 10.62 -4.53 -7.02
C VAL A 194 11.55 -5.42 -6.18
N ILE A 195 11.91 -5.00 -4.97
CA ILE A 195 12.79 -5.78 -4.09
C ILE A 195 12.13 -7.12 -3.74
N SER A 196 10.86 -7.11 -3.33
CA SER A 196 10.12 -8.32 -2.99
C SER A 196 10.13 -9.33 -4.14
N LEU A 197 9.76 -8.88 -5.34
CA LEU A 197 9.75 -9.77 -6.52
C LEU A 197 11.14 -10.28 -6.88
N SER A 198 12.18 -9.44 -6.79
CA SER A 198 13.55 -9.84 -7.13
C SER A 198 14.15 -10.85 -6.13
N THR A 199 13.64 -10.86 -4.90
CA THR A 199 14.05 -11.81 -3.85
C THR A 199 13.13 -13.02 -3.73
N GLY A 200 12.16 -13.18 -4.67
CA GLY A 200 11.25 -14.33 -4.69
C GLY A 200 10.06 -14.24 -3.74
N VAL A 201 9.84 -13.09 -3.11
CA VAL A 201 8.66 -12.85 -2.26
C VAL A 201 7.44 -12.64 -3.16
N LEU A 202 6.41 -13.44 -2.95
CA LEU A 202 5.20 -13.38 -3.76
C LEU A 202 4.26 -12.28 -3.25
N LEU A 203 3.92 -11.38 -4.15
CA LEU A 203 2.91 -10.35 -3.95
C LEU A 203 1.91 -10.34 -5.11
N LYS A 204 0.63 -10.17 -4.82
CA LYS A 204 -0.46 -10.25 -5.79
C LYS A 204 -1.50 -9.15 -5.56
N SER A 205 -2.08 -8.65 -6.63
CA SER A 205 -3.29 -7.85 -6.57
C SER A 205 -4.38 -8.43 -7.45
N LEU A 206 -5.59 -8.50 -6.91
CA LEU A 206 -6.78 -8.93 -7.64
C LEU A 206 -7.43 -7.72 -8.33
N THR A 207 -7.44 -7.71 -9.66
CA THR A 207 -8.05 -6.63 -10.44
C THR A 207 -9.56 -6.81 -10.68
N ALA A 208 -10.19 -7.82 -10.09
CA ALA A 208 -11.64 -7.90 -10.00
C ALA A 208 -12.22 -6.96 -8.91
N ILE A 209 -11.37 -6.39 -8.05
CA ILE A 209 -11.72 -5.37 -7.08
C ILE A 209 -10.84 -4.14 -7.34
N GLN A 210 -11.45 -2.96 -7.35
CA GLN A 210 -10.79 -1.67 -7.50
C GLN A 210 -10.76 -0.93 -6.17
N ILE A 211 -9.60 -0.38 -5.80
CA ILE A 211 -9.47 0.64 -4.77
C ILE A 211 -9.83 1.98 -5.42
N VAL A 212 -10.88 2.63 -4.93
CA VAL A 212 -11.30 3.96 -5.37
C VAL A 212 -10.76 4.98 -4.37
N MET A 213 -9.85 5.83 -4.83
CA MET A 213 -9.25 6.88 -4.01
C MET A 213 -10.08 8.16 -4.09
N GLU A 214 -10.03 8.98 -3.03
CA GLU A 214 -10.53 10.34 -3.12
C GLU A 214 -9.62 11.13 -4.09
N PRO A 215 -10.18 11.92 -5.03
CA PRO A 215 -9.35 12.73 -5.91
C PRO A 215 -8.48 13.71 -5.10
N VAL A 216 -7.18 13.71 -5.35
CA VAL A 216 -6.26 14.66 -4.71
C VAL A 216 -6.62 16.08 -5.18
N GLY A 217 -7.17 16.87 -4.27
CA GLY A 217 -7.50 18.28 -4.55
C GLY A 217 -6.25 19.13 -4.81
N LYS A 218 -6.32 20.08 -5.75
CA LYS A 218 -5.26 21.07 -5.90
C LYS A 218 -5.18 21.91 -4.62
N GLY A 219 -4.06 21.83 -3.90
CA GLY A 219 -3.84 22.60 -2.66
C GLY A 219 -3.94 21.81 -1.37
N GLU A 220 -4.11 20.49 -1.41
CA GLU A 220 -4.14 19.68 -0.19
C GLU A 220 -2.79 19.68 0.56
N THR A 221 -2.89 19.79 1.89
CA THR A 221 -1.79 19.69 2.85
C THR A 221 -1.85 18.35 3.57
N GLY A 222 -0.72 17.88 4.07
CA GLY A 222 -0.59 16.62 4.82
C GLY A 222 -0.11 15.43 3.98
N GLY A 223 0.39 14.42 4.67
CA GLY A 223 0.98 13.24 4.06
C GLY A 223 2.18 13.57 3.15
N ASN A 224 2.42 12.73 2.15
CA ASN A 224 3.51 12.94 1.16
C ASN A 224 3.30 14.17 0.24
N SER A 225 2.10 14.79 0.25
CA SER A 225 1.80 15.95 -0.61
C SER A 225 2.70 17.15 -0.35
N GLU A 226 3.09 17.38 0.91
CA GLU A 226 3.98 18.48 1.30
C GLU A 226 5.38 18.23 0.78
N THR A 227 5.87 17.02 0.91
CA THR A 227 7.18 16.59 0.40
C THR A 227 7.28 16.80 -1.12
N TYR A 228 6.19 16.61 -1.86
CA TYR A 228 6.15 16.85 -3.30
C TYR A 228 6.10 18.34 -3.68
N LYS A 229 5.67 19.22 -2.77
CA LYS A 229 5.51 20.65 -3.04
C LYS A 229 6.72 21.48 -2.64
N GLU A 230 7.41 21.10 -1.58
CA GLU A 230 8.46 21.94 -0.96
C GLU A 230 9.66 22.21 -1.85
N ASN A 231 9.91 21.42 -2.87
CA ASN A 231 11.00 21.70 -3.83
C ASN A 231 10.69 21.07 -5.18
N GLY A 232 10.69 21.82 -6.27
CA GLY A 232 10.66 21.29 -7.65
C GLY A 232 11.73 20.20 -7.92
N TYR A 233 12.67 20.04 -7.02
CA TYR A 233 13.68 19.03 -6.91
C TYR A 233 13.12 17.60 -6.77
N TYR A 234 12.01 17.40 -6.04
CA TYR A 234 11.45 16.07 -5.79
C TYR A 234 10.84 15.39 -7.02
N SER A 235 10.36 16.15 -7.99
CA SER A 235 9.85 15.55 -9.23
C SER A 235 10.95 14.83 -10.02
N TYR A 236 12.20 15.27 -9.89
CA TYR A 236 13.38 14.62 -10.49
C TYR A 236 13.92 13.51 -9.59
N THR A 237 14.16 13.81 -8.31
CA THR A 237 14.84 12.90 -7.39
C THR A 237 14.01 11.68 -7.05
N ARG A 238 12.69 11.80 -6.90
CA ARG A 238 11.83 10.67 -6.54
C ARG A 238 11.98 9.46 -7.47
N ASN A 239 12.29 9.70 -8.76
CA ASN A 239 12.44 8.62 -9.72
C ASN A 239 13.81 7.95 -9.64
N PHE A 240 14.78 8.55 -8.95
CA PHE A 240 16.08 7.94 -8.71
C PHE A 240 16.06 6.96 -7.53
N TYR A 241 15.18 7.10 -6.55
CA TYR A 241 15.11 6.18 -5.42
C TYR A 241 14.90 4.73 -5.86
N PRO A 242 13.92 4.38 -6.74
CA PRO A 242 13.82 3.03 -7.28
C PRO A 242 15.06 2.57 -8.03
N ILE A 243 15.74 3.45 -8.76
CA ILE A 243 16.98 3.12 -9.50
C ILE A 243 18.14 2.83 -8.54
N ILE A 244 18.27 3.61 -7.46
CA ILE A 244 19.29 3.38 -6.43
C ILE A 244 19.06 2.05 -5.73
N ALA A 245 17.78 1.74 -5.39
CA ALA A 245 17.41 0.48 -4.77
C ALA A 245 17.58 -0.73 -5.70
N CYS A 246 17.30 -0.53 -6.98
CA CYS A 246 17.21 -1.57 -8.00
C CYS A 246 17.93 -1.10 -9.29
N PRO A 247 19.26 -1.23 -9.38
CA PRO A 247 20.06 -0.67 -10.49
C PRO A 247 19.73 -1.24 -11.88
N PHE A 248 18.97 -2.33 -11.93
CA PHE A 248 18.48 -2.93 -13.18
C PHE A 248 17.20 -2.26 -13.72
N LEU A 249 16.64 -1.26 -13.03
CA LEU A 249 15.54 -0.45 -13.56
C LEU A 249 16.06 0.58 -14.54
N GLU A 250 15.27 0.84 -15.59
CA GLU A 250 15.60 1.85 -16.58
C GLU A 250 15.05 3.22 -16.19
N LEU A 251 15.86 4.27 -16.36
CA LEU A 251 15.42 5.65 -16.26
C LEU A 251 15.09 6.17 -17.66
N LYS A 252 13.84 6.55 -17.88
CA LYS A 252 13.34 7.02 -19.19
C LYS A 252 12.94 8.49 -19.13
N PRO A 253 13.37 9.32 -20.11
CA PRO A 253 12.91 10.69 -20.19
C PRO A 253 11.42 10.75 -20.58
N ASN A 254 10.72 11.75 -20.09
CA ASN A 254 9.38 12.10 -20.51
C ASN A 254 9.18 13.64 -20.49
N SER A 255 7.99 14.11 -20.88
CA SER A 255 7.65 15.54 -20.93
C SER A 255 7.71 16.27 -19.57
N LYS A 256 7.78 15.53 -18.46
CA LYS A 256 7.81 16.07 -17.08
C LYS A 256 9.15 15.78 -16.37
N GLY A 257 10.20 15.37 -17.11
CA GLY A 257 11.50 14.99 -16.58
C GLY A 257 11.80 13.51 -16.83
N PHE A 258 11.99 12.74 -15.78
CA PHE A 258 12.31 11.32 -15.89
C PHE A 258 11.25 10.46 -15.20
N ILE A 259 11.04 9.26 -15.74
CA ILE A 259 10.30 8.18 -15.08
C ILE A 259 11.17 6.94 -15.05
N PHE A 260 11.03 6.10 -14.04
CA PHE A 260 11.63 4.78 -14.08
C PHE A 260 10.73 3.80 -14.82
N GLY A 261 11.34 2.92 -15.58
CA GLY A 261 10.68 1.78 -16.23
C GLY A 261 10.98 0.51 -15.47
N ALA A 262 9.95 -0.20 -15.04
CA ALA A 262 10.10 -1.48 -14.39
C ALA A 262 9.41 -2.57 -15.24
N ASP A 263 10.19 -3.27 -16.06
CA ASP A 263 9.71 -4.53 -16.63
C ASP A 263 9.88 -5.64 -15.59
N ARG A 264 8.81 -5.88 -14.84
CA ARG A 264 8.81 -6.88 -13.76
C ARG A 264 9.12 -8.29 -14.23
N ASN A 265 8.95 -8.59 -15.51
CA ASN A 265 9.30 -9.91 -16.04
C ASN A 265 10.81 -10.14 -16.09
N LEU A 266 11.64 -9.10 -16.05
CA LEU A 266 13.09 -9.23 -16.08
C LEU A 266 13.69 -9.65 -14.74
N TYR A 267 13.06 -9.31 -13.63
CA TYR A 267 13.59 -9.56 -12.29
C TYR A 267 12.71 -10.43 -11.40
N THR A 268 11.49 -10.76 -11.81
CA THR A 268 10.69 -11.75 -11.11
C THR A 268 11.23 -13.15 -11.42
N PRO A 269 11.57 -13.97 -10.43
CA PRO A 269 11.99 -15.33 -10.65
C PRO A 269 10.95 -16.10 -11.46
N LYS A 270 11.40 -16.72 -12.54
CA LYS A 270 10.54 -17.54 -13.43
C LYS A 270 10.57 -19.02 -13.06
N ILE A 271 11.48 -19.39 -12.18
CA ILE A 271 11.66 -20.76 -11.74
C ILE A 271 11.09 -20.84 -10.33
N LEU A 272 10.02 -21.58 -10.17
CA LEU A 272 9.55 -22.00 -8.86
C LEU A 272 10.58 -22.93 -8.22
N SER A 273 10.65 -22.96 -6.89
CA SER A 273 11.46 -23.97 -6.18
C SER A 273 11.03 -25.37 -6.62
N GLU A 274 11.93 -26.33 -6.57
CA GLU A 274 11.63 -27.72 -6.91
C GLU A 274 10.46 -28.27 -6.09
N GLU A 275 10.35 -27.86 -4.81
CA GLU A 275 9.23 -28.19 -3.92
C GLU A 275 7.87 -27.73 -4.44
N LEU A 276 7.82 -26.64 -5.22
CA LEU A 276 6.59 -26.13 -5.83
C LEU A 276 6.30 -26.72 -7.22
N LYS A 277 7.23 -27.48 -7.79
CA LYS A 277 7.04 -28.12 -9.07
C LYS A 277 6.43 -29.53 -8.96
N GLU A 278 6.50 -30.11 -7.79
CA GLU A 278 6.06 -31.49 -7.53
C GLU A 278 4.61 -31.58 -7.00
N THR A 279 3.92 -30.45 -6.85
CA THR A 279 2.50 -30.37 -6.49
C THR A 279 1.65 -29.97 -7.69
#